data_11d82c7d0dc2b8871c3ea076ae08451d
#
_entry.id   11d82c7d0dc2b8871c3ea076ae08451d
#
_cell.length_a   1.000
_cell.length_b   1.000
_cell.length_c   1.000
_cell.angle_alpha   90.00
_cell.angle_beta   90.00
_cell.angle_gamma   90.00
#
_symmetry.space_group_name_H-M   'P 1'
#
loop_
_entity.id
_entity.type
_entity.pdbx_description
1 polymer ?
#
loop_
_entity_poly.entity_id
_entity_poly.type
_entity_poly.pdbx_seq_one_letter_code
_entity_poly.pdbx_strand_id
1 'polypeptide(L)'
;MASLTPDQAIASVQPLLRRSPVFMAGSCVAAQTHGLPDGYSDLDLFVPTEQVLVSTIQTLLNNGYVMDDRFSRVWERWLRYGMRGWHTNSMKLESLNGLEVNVVYKIVDGHPTTSLAQVLESFDFGLLGTGYDMESDTYRDLRPYLFPGYDIDGPLPLMPSKRENWRSGFISQYNGLREAGRYAKYHGYGYDLSSVKDDLITGYHVVSAYHRASFDKDKHLLADIYDKLAEHISLGDIDELAERYRTLDFKDSLELILESLE
;
A
#
# COMPACT_ATOMS: atom_id res chain seq x y z
N MET A 1 20.11 4.33 -15.55
CA MET A 1 20.22 2.86 -15.60
C MET A 1 18.84 2.35 -15.98
N ALA A 2 18.74 1.25 -16.76
CA ALA A 2 17.42 0.64 -17.01
C ALA A 2 16.89 0.09 -15.69
N SER A 3 15.61 0.33 -15.38
CA SER A 3 14.96 -0.26 -14.21
C SER A 3 14.92 -1.79 -14.38
N LEU A 4 15.07 -2.52 -13.28
CA LEU A 4 14.89 -3.97 -13.31
C LEU A 4 13.44 -4.31 -13.64
N THR A 5 13.20 -5.42 -14.35
CA THR A 5 11.84 -5.97 -14.45
C THR A 5 11.42 -6.57 -13.10
N PRO A 6 10.10 -6.75 -12.83
CA PRO A 6 9.62 -7.40 -11.60
C PRO A 6 10.29 -8.76 -11.35
N ASP A 7 10.44 -9.59 -12.38
CA ASP A 7 11.13 -10.89 -12.29
C ASP A 7 12.59 -10.74 -11.87
N GLN A 8 13.30 -9.78 -12.43
CA GLN A 8 14.70 -9.51 -12.07
C GLN A 8 14.84 -8.98 -10.64
N ALA A 9 13.91 -8.11 -10.22
CA ALA A 9 13.89 -7.58 -8.86
C ALA A 9 13.66 -8.71 -7.85
N ILE A 10 12.65 -9.54 -8.07
CA ILE A 10 12.33 -10.71 -7.24
C ILE A 10 13.52 -11.69 -7.20
N ALA A 11 14.07 -12.04 -8.36
CA ALA A 11 15.19 -12.98 -8.48
C ALA A 11 16.47 -12.47 -7.80
N SER A 12 16.65 -11.16 -7.64
CA SER A 12 17.80 -10.58 -6.95
C SER A 12 17.75 -10.75 -5.42
N VAL A 13 16.55 -10.79 -4.85
CA VAL A 13 16.33 -10.85 -3.39
C VAL A 13 15.99 -12.27 -2.92
N GLN A 14 15.26 -13.02 -3.71
CA GLN A 14 14.79 -14.37 -3.33
C GLN A 14 15.90 -15.32 -2.83
N PRO A 15 17.06 -15.44 -3.49
CA PRO A 15 18.12 -16.33 -3.00
C PRO A 15 18.69 -15.92 -1.64
N LEU A 16 18.71 -14.62 -1.32
CA LEU A 16 19.25 -14.08 -0.07
C LEU A 16 18.37 -14.42 1.14
N LEU A 17 17.06 -14.52 0.91
CA LEU A 17 16.04 -14.67 1.95
C LEU A 17 15.35 -16.05 1.91
N ARG A 18 15.81 -16.96 1.07
CA ARG A 18 15.25 -18.30 0.95
C ARG A 18 15.29 -19.02 2.30
N ARG A 19 14.17 -19.64 2.69
CA ARG A 19 13.93 -20.29 3.99
C ARG A 19 13.90 -19.35 5.19
N SER A 20 13.83 -18.05 4.96
CA SER A 20 13.55 -17.07 6.03
C SER A 20 12.04 -16.87 6.16
N PRO A 21 11.50 -16.62 7.36
CA PRO A 21 10.09 -16.31 7.56
C PRO A 21 9.78 -14.87 7.10
N VAL A 22 9.96 -14.62 5.81
CA VAL A 22 9.76 -13.34 5.13
C VAL A 22 8.73 -13.53 4.04
N PHE A 23 7.83 -12.58 3.90
CA PHE A 23 6.81 -12.55 2.85
C PHE A 23 7.13 -11.43 1.87
N MET A 24 7.14 -11.73 0.59
CA MET A 24 7.30 -10.75 -0.48
C MET A 24 5.94 -10.50 -1.13
N ALA A 25 5.50 -9.23 -1.17
CA ALA A 25 4.20 -8.87 -1.70
C ALA A 25 4.21 -7.41 -2.20
N GLY A 26 3.06 -6.86 -2.58
CA GLY A 26 2.94 -5.47 -3.01
C GLY A 26 3.07 -5.28 -4.52
N SER A 27 3.38 -4.05 -4.95
CA SER A 27 3.32 -3.67 -6.36
C SER A 27 4.26 -4.48 -7.26
N CYS A 28 5.45 -4.86 -6.78
CA CYS A 28 6.40 -5.62 -7.59
C CYS A 28 5.88 -7.03 -7.93
N VAL A 29 5.30 -7.75 -6.95
CA VAL A 29 4.71 -9.07 -7.20
C VAL A 29 3.44 -8.96 -8.05
N ALA A 30 2.61 -7.95 -7.82
CA ALA A 30 1.45 -7.68 -8.66
C ALA A 30 1.87 -7.36 -10.11
N ALA A 31 2.90 -6.56 -10.31
CA ALA A 31 3.44 -6.25 -11.63
C ALA A 31 3.93 -7.49 -12.38
N GLN A 32 4.61 -8.39 -11.69
CA GLN A 32 4.99 -9.69 -12.24
C GLN A 32 3.74 -10.49 -12.68
N THR A 33 2.74 -10.57 -11.79
CA THR A 33 1.52 -11.34 -12.03
C THR A 33 0.71 -10.80 -13.21
N HIS A 34 0.67 -9.48 -13.39
CA HIS A 34 -0.07 -8.82 -14.48
C HIS A 34 0.77 -8.54 -15.72
N GLY A 35 2.04 -8.94 -15.74
CA GLY A 35 2.94 -8.74 -16.90
C GLY A 35 3.25 -7.25 -17.17
N LEU A 36 3.30 -6.41 -16.14
CA LEU A 36 3.56 -4.97 -16.24
C LEU A 36 5.02 -4.67 -15.85
N PRO A 37 5.96 -4.54 -16.80
CA PRO A 37 7.38 -4.42 -16.52
C PRO A 37 7.74 -3.16 -15.68
N ASP A 38 6.97 -2.10 -15.83
CA ASP A 38 7.16 -0.82 -15.13
C ASP A 38 6.09 -0.60 -14.02
N GLY A 39 5.34 -1.65 -13.66
CA GLY A 39 4.18 -1.61 -12.76
C GLY A 39 4.53 -1.49 -11.27
N TYR A 40 5.75 -1.09 -10.91
CA TYR A 40 6.18 -1.01 -9.51
C TYR A 40 7.25 0.06 -9.30
N SER A 41 7.46 0.48 -8.04
CA SER A 41 8.54 1.40 -7.65
C SER A 41 9.57 0.73 -6.74
N ASP A 42 9.12 -0.22 -5.93
CA ASP A 42 9.89 -0.83 -4.84
C ASP A 42 9.47 -2.27 -4.63
N LEU A 43 10.32 -3.04 -3.96
CA LEU A 43 10.06 -4.41 -3.55
C LEU A 43 9.75 -4.43 -2.05
N ASP A 44 8.53 -4.84 -1.69
CA ASP A 44 8.10 -4.91 -0.30
C ASP A 44 8.33 -6.30 0.30
N LEU A 45 9.06 -6.35 1.41
CA LEU A 45 9.33 -7.53 2.22
C LEU A 45 8.65 -7.37 3.58
N PHE A 46 7.73 -8.26 3.91
CA PHE A 46 7.00 -8.25 5.18
C PHE A 46 7.59 -9.28 6.12
N VAL A 47 7.75 -8.91 7.38
CA VAL A 47 8.35 -9.74 8.42
C VAL A 47 7.42 -9.91 9.62
N PRO A 48 7.32 -11.12 10.20
CA PRO A 48 6.37 -11.43 11.26
C PRO A 48 6.79 -10.93 12.65
N THR A 49 8.09 -10.68 12.87
CA THR A 49 8.63 -10.27 14.17
C THR A 49 9.74 -9.24 14.01
N GLU A 50 10.01 -8.50 15.09
CA GLU A 50 11.14 -7.56 15.16
C GLU A 50 12.51 -8.26 14.94
N GLN A 51 12.68 -9.48 15.44
CA GLN A 51 13.91 -10.23 15.24
C GLN A 51 14.13 -10.58 13.77
N VAL A 52 13.06 -10.96 13.06
CA VAL A 52 13.12 -11.22 11.62
C VAL A 52 13.37 -9.92 10.85
N LEU A 53 12.80 -8.78 11.28
CA LEU A 53 13.13 -7.47 10.71
C LEU A 53 14.63 -7.20 10.77
N VAL A 54 15.23 -7.34 11.98
CA VAL A 54 16.66 -7.10 12.20
C VAL A 54 17.51 -8.03 11.35
N SER A 55 17.21 -9.33 11.35
CA SER A 55 18.00 -10.33 10.58
C SER A 55 17.87 -10.12 9.07
N THR A 56 16.69 -9.74 8.57
CA THR A 56 16.47 -9.47 7.15
C THR A 56 17.27 -8.26 6.69
N ILE A 57 17.21 -7.15 7.44
CA ILE A 57 17.97 -5.94 7.14
C ILE A 57 19.48 -6.25 7.16
N GLN A 58 19.96 -6.99 8.18
CA GLN A 58 21.38 -7.35 8.26
C GLN A 58 21.81 -8.23 7.08
N THR A 59 20.95 -9.15 6.64
CA THR A 59 21.21 -9.97 5.46
C THR A 59 21.36 -9.11 4.20
N LEU A 60 20.45 -8.17 3.99
CA LEU A 60 20.53 -7.28 2.84
C LEU A 60 21.78 -6.39 2.88
N LEU A 61 22.11 -5.79 4.02
CA LEU A 61 23.32 -4.96 4.20
C LEU A 61 24.59 -5.78 3.90
N ASN A 62 24.67 -7.02 4.39
CA ASN A 62 25.82 -7.91 4.13
C ASN A 62 25.96 -8.33 2.65
N ASN A 63 24.89 -8.16 1.86
CA ASN A 63 24.85 -8.44 0.43
C ASN A 63 24.89 -7.17 -0.44
N GLY A 64 25.39 -6.06 0.12
CA GLY A 64 25.69 -4.83 -0.63
C GLY A 64 24.51 -3.88 -0.81
N TYR A 65 23.39 -4.10 -0.14
CA TYR A 65 22.33 -3.10 -0.05
C TYR A 65 22.77 -1.98 0.89
N VAL A 66 22.37 -0.76 0.60
CA VAL A 66 22.70 0.44 1.39
C VAL A 66 21.42 1.02 1.96
N MET A 67 21.46 1.39 3.22
CA MET A 67 20.34 2.07 3.87
C MET A 67 20.44 3.58 3.64
N ASP A 68 19.32 4.23 3.30
CA ASP A 68 19.23 5.70 3.26
C ASP A 68 19.61 6.31 4.63
N ASP A 69 20.37 7.41 4.63
CA ASP A 69 20.86 8.06 5.85
C ASP A 69 19.77 8.43 6.86
N ARG A 70 18.56 8.73 6.37
CA ARG A 70 17.40 8.99 7.24
C ARG A 70 17.00 7.77 8.06
N PHE A 71 17.07 6.59 7.44
CA PHE A 71 16.74 5.32 8.09
C PHE A 71 17.91 4.78 8.92
N SER A 72 19.15 5.05 8.57
CA SER A 72 20.35 4.62 9.32
C SER A 72 20.29 5.10 10.78
N ARG A 73 19.90 6.35 11.03
CA ARG A 73 19.75 6.91 12.39
C ARG A 73 18.59 6.24 13.17
N VAL A 74 17.50 5.92 12.49
CA VAL A 74 16.37 5.20 13.10
C VAL A 74 16.79 3.77 13.42
N TRP A 75 17.50 3.12 12.50
CA TRP A 75 18.04 1.78 12.65
C TRP A 75 18.99 1.66 13.85
N GLU A 76 19.98 2.54 13.98
CA GLU A 76 20.89 2.58 15.12
C GLU A 76 20.15 2.77 16.45
N ARG A 77 19.12 3.60 16.45
CA ARG A 77 18.26 3.83 17.62
C ARG A 77 17.47 2.58 17.99
N TRP A 78 16.95 1.85 17.01
CA TRP A 78 16.22 0.61 17.25
C TRP A 78 17.12 -0.51 17.76
N LEU A 79 18.31 -0.67 17.21
CA LEU A 79 19.29 -1.62 17.71
C LEU A 79 19.67 -1.34 19.18
N ARG A 80 19.72 -0.08 19.57
CA ARG A 80 20.12 0.34 20.92
C ARG A 80 19.01 0.27 21.95
N TYR A 81 17.78 0.58 21.58
CA TYR A 81 16.66 0.80 22.51
C TYR A 81 15.45 -0.11 22.26
N GLY A 82 15.50 -0.95 21.25
CA GLY A 82 14.36 -1.72 20.76
C GLY A 82 13.31 -0.87 20.04
N MET A 83 12.43 -1.54 19.30
CA MET A 83 11.28 -0.88 18.71
C MET A 83 10.25 -0.58 19.83
N ARG A 84 9.76 0.66 19.85
CA ARG A 84 8.72 1.08 20.78
C ARG A 84 7.43 1.33 20.04
N GLY A 85 6.38 0.64 20.43
CA GLY A 85 5.02 0.94 20.01
C GLY A 85 4.40 -0.05 19.03
N TRP A 86 3.08 -0.01 18.97
CA TRP A 86 2.19 -0.85 18.18
C TRP A 86 1.97 -0.24 16.79
N HIS A 87 3.06 0.10 16.08
CA HIS A 87 2.98 0.77 14.79
C HIS A 87 3.68 -0.02 13.71
N THR A 88 3.12 0.03 12.51
CA THR A 88 3.83 -0.45 11.32
C THR A 88 5.12 0.33 11.16
N ASN A 89 6.23 -0.38 11.02
CA ASN A 89 7.55 0.19 10.80
C ASN A 89 8.11 -0.33 9.48
N SER A 90 8.73 0.55 8.70
CA SER A 90 9.39 0.17 7.45
C SER A 90 10.80 0.75 7.38
N MET A 91 11.70 -0.02 6.79
CA MET A 91 13.06 0.38 6.49
C MET A 91 13.32 0.24 5.00
N LYS A 92 13.82 1.30 4.40
CA LYS A 92 14.14 1.36 2.99
C LYS A 92 15.64 1.16 2.77
N LEU A 93 15.96 0.22 1.89
CA LEU A 93 17.31 -0.07 1.43
C LEU A 93 17.35 0.03 -0.09
N GLU A 94 18.52 0.28 -0.64
CA GLU A 94 18.77 0.35 -2.08
C GLU A 94 19.91 -0.58 -2.46
N SER A 95 19.76 -1.33 -3.53
CA SER A 95 20.84 -2.13 -4.10
C SER A 95 21.76 -1.29 -4.96
N LEU A 96 22.95 -1.80 -5.29
CA LEU A 96 23.88 -1.15 -6.21
C LEU A 96 23.28 -0.91 -7.62
N ASN A 97 22.23 -1.62 -7.98
CA ASN A 97 21.54 -1.48 -9.27
C ASN A 97 20.33 -0.53 -9.18
N GLY A 98 20.12 0.16 -8.05
CA GLY A 98 19.04 1.11 -7.85
C GLY A 98 17.68 0.46 -7.51
N LEU A 99 17.64 -0.83 -7.17
CA LEU A 99 16.42 -1.46 -6.66
C LEU A 99 16.15 -0.99 -5.23
N GLU A 100 15.04 -0.32 -5.02
CA GLU A 100 14.55 -0.01 -3.67
C GLU A 100 13.85 -1.23 -3.06
N VAL A 101 14.22 -1.56 -1.82
CA VAL A 101 13.63 -2.64 -1.04
C VAL A 101 13.12 -2.09 0.27
N ASN A 102 11.84 -2.26 0.55
CA ASN A 102 11.24 -1.93 1.84
C ASN A 102 11.12 -3.19 2.70
N VAL A 103 11.71 -3.19 3.88
CA VAL A 103 11.48 -4.23 4.89
C VAL A 103 10.45 -3.72 5.89
N VAL A 104 9.29 -4.35 5.95
CA VAL A 104 8.10 -3.87 6.66
C VAL A 104 7.70 -4.82 7.78
N TYR A 105 7.72 -4.32 9.01
CA TYR A 105 7.04 -4.96 10.14
C TYR A 105 5.63 -4.35 10.25
N LYS A 106 4.62 -5.08 9.77
CA LYS A 106 3.27 -4.57 9.61
C LYS A 106 2.40 -4.94 10.79
N ILE A 107 1.74 -3.93 11.37
CA ILE A 107 0.74 -4.07 12.41
C ILE A 107 -0.65 -3.81 11.82
N VAL A 108 -1.57 -4.74 12.03
CA VAL A 108 -2.98 -4.64 11.66
C VAL A 108 -3.82 -4.87 12.91
N ASP A 109 -4.72 -3.95 13.22
CA ASP A 109 -5.59 -3.99 14.40
C ASP A 109 -4.83 -4.26 15.73
N GLY A 110 -3.65 -3.64 15.86
CA GLY A 110 -2.79 -3.77 17.03
C GLY A 110 -1.97 -5.07 17.12
N HIS A 111 -2.03 -5.92 16.10
CA HIS A 111 -1.32 -7.20 16.03
C HIS A 111 -0.36 -7.26 14.83
N PRO A 112 0.84 -7.86 14.99
CA PRO A 112 1.73 -8.09 13.86
C PRO A 112 1.13 -9.10 12.89
N THR A 113 1.35 -8.86 11.59
CA THR A 113 1.00 -9.84 10.54
C THR A 113 2.02 -10.98 10.57
N THR A 114 1.56 -12.21 10.83
CA THR A 114 2.41 -13.40 11.02
C THR A 114 2.32 -14.40 9.87
N SER A 115 1.51 -14.12 8.86
CA SER A 115 1.37 -14.96 7.68
C SER A 115 1.23 -14.13 6.41
N LEU A 116 1.59 -14.72 5.27
CA LEU A 116 1.39 -14.09 3.96
C LEU A 116 -0.09 -13.74 3.71
N ALA A 117 -1.03 -14.60 4.12
CA ALA A 117 -2.46 -14.33 3.95
C ALA A 117 -2.87 -13.03 4.67
N GLN A 118 -2.47 -12.85 5.94
CA GLN A 118 -2.76 -11.61 6.68
C GLN A 118 -2.14 -10.38 6.03
N VAL A 119 -0.93 -10.50 5.46
CA VAL A 119 -0.29 -9.42 4.70
C VAL A 119 -1.15 -9.05 3.49
N LEU A 120 -1.54 -10.04 2.67
CA LEU A 120 -2.30 -9.81 1.44
C LEU A 120 -3.70 -9.23 1.72
N GLU A 121 -4.43 -9.77 2.69
CA GLU A 121 -5.76 -9.28 3.11
C GLU A 121 -5.72 -7.85 3.66
N SER A 122 -4.56 -7.41 4.15
CA SER A 122 -4.37 -6.07 4.73
C SER A 122 -4.06 -4.96 3.70
N PHE A 123 -3.94 -5.31 2.41
CA PHE A 123 -3.82 -4.31 1.35
C PHE A 123 -5.15 -3.61 1.06
N ASP A 124 -5.09 -2.53 0.29
CA ASP A 124 -6.28 -1.76 -0.04
C ASP A 124 -6.93 -2.27 -1.34
N PHE A 125 -6.13 -2.70 -2.33
CA PHE A 125 -6.59 -3.06 -3.67
C PHE A 125 -6.47 -4.56 -3.94
N GLY A 126 -7.49 -5.13 -4.56
CA GLY A 126 -7.57 -6.56 -4.89
C GLY A 126 -6.43 -7.05 -5.79
N LEU A 127 -5.93 -6.19 -6.66
CA LEU A 127 -4.77 -6.51 -7.53
C LEU A 127 -3.51 -6.91 -6.74
N LEU A 128 -3.38 -6.51 -5.47
CA LEU A 128 -2.25 -6.82 -4.59
C LEU A 128 -2.41 -8.16 -3.84
N GLY A 129 -3.43 -8.94 -4.16
CA GLY A 129 -3.73 -10.21 -3.49
C GLY A 129 -2.77 -11.37 -3.80
N THR A 130 -1.54 -11.08 -4.27
CA THR A 130 -0.51 -12.06 -4.63
C THR A 130 0.79 -11.84 -3.88
N GLY A 131 1.53 -12.91 -3.59
CA GLY A 131 2.80 -12.83 -2.86
C GLY A 131 3.58 -14.13 -2.81
N TYR A 132 4.80 -14.04 -2.29
CA TYR A 132 5.68 -15.17 -2.04
C TYR A 132 5.88 -15.37 -0.53
N ASP A 133 5.79 -16.61 -0.10
CA ASP A 133 6.27 -17.06 1.19
C ASP A 133 7.70 -17.61 1.00
N MET A 134 8.69 -16.90 1.52
CA MET A 134 10.09 -17.21 1.33
C MET A 134 10.54 -18.42 2.16
N GLU A 135 9.86 -18.72 3.26
CA GLU A 135 10.16 -19.87 4.10
C GLU A 135 9.81 -21.18 3.40
N SER A 136 8.63 -21.25 2.81
CA SER A 136 8.15 -22.40 2.06
C SER A 136 8.53 -22.38 0.58
N ASP A 137 9.12 -21.29 0.10
CA ASP A 137 9.45 -21.03 -1.31
C ASP A 137 8.22 -21.19 -2.23
N THR A 138 7.06 -20.67 -1.78
CA THR A 138 5.78 -20.81 -2.49
C THR A 138 5.17 -19.47 -2.87
N TYR A 139 4.72 -19.38 -4.13
CA TYR A 139 3.84 -18.33 -4.59
C TYR A 139 2.41 -18.61 -4.13
N ARG A 140 1.72 -17.57 -3.71
CA ARG A 140 0.32 -17.60 -3.29
C ARG A 140 -0.47 -16.52 -4.04
N ASP A 141 -1.60 -16.94 -4.59
CA ASP A 141 -2.61 -16.05 -5.16
C ASP A 141 -3.90 -16.24 -4.36
N LEU A 142 -4.29 -15.23 -3.59
CA LEU A 142 -5.52 -15.24 -2.80
C LEU A 142 -6.70 -14.58 -3.53
N ARG A 143 -6.49 -13.97 -4.69
CA ARG A 143 -7.54 -13.27 -5.44
C ARG A 143 -8.75 -14.15 -5.74
N PRO A 144 -8.60 -15.42 -6.20
CA PRO A 144 -9.75 -16.29 -6.43
C PRO A 144 -10.58 -16.56 -5.17
N TYR A 145 -9.94 -16.58 -4.01
CA TYR A 145 -10.60 -16.78 -2.72
C TYR A 145 -11.26 -15.50 -2.20
N LEU A 146 -10.58 -14.36 -2.32
CA LEU A 146 -11.07 -13.06 -1.84
C LEU A 146 -12.16 -12.46 -2.74
N PHE A 147 -12.16 -12.82 -4.01
CA PHE A 147 -13.08 -12.29 -5.02
C PHE A 147 -13.81 -13.40 -5.78
N PRO A 148 -14.59 -14.24 -5.10
CA PRO A 148 -15.30 -15.32 -5.76
C PRO A 148 -16.29 -14.76 -6.80
N GLY A 149 -16.20 -15.27 -8.03
CA GLY A 149 -17.05 -14.85 -9.15
C GLY A 149 -16.55 -13.64 -9.94
N TYR A 150 -15.43 -13.03 -9.55
CA TYR A 150 -14.75 -12.05 -10.38
C TYR A 150 -13.78 -12.73 -11.36
N ASP A 151 -13.58 -12.08 -12.50
CA ASP A 151 -12.45 -12.40 -13.37
C ASP A 151 -11.16 -11.92 -12.71
N ILE A 152 -10.29 -12.85 -12.33
CA ILE A 152 -9.06 -12.53 -11.61
C ILE A 152 -7.99 -11.89 -12.49
N ASP A 153 -8.12 -12.00 -13.81
CA ASP A 153 -7.24 -11.33 -14.79
C ASP A 153 -7.79 -9.95 -15.19
N GLY A 154 -9.02 -9.65 -14.80
CA GLY A 154 -9.69 -8.37 -14.99
C GLY A 154 -9.49 -7.38 -13.85
N PRO A 155 -10.22 -6.24 -13.90
CA PRO A 155 -10.14 -5.23 -12.84
C PRO A 155 -10.77 -5.75 -11.55
N LEU A 156 -9.96 -5.91 -10.51
CA LEU A 156 -10.42 -6.28 -9.18
C LEU A 156 -10.76 -5.04 -8.34
N PRO A 157 -11.81 -5.12 -7.51
CA PRO A 157 -12.22 -4.01 -6.63
C PRO A 157 -11.26 -3.83 -5.46
N LEU A 158 -11.61 -2.91 -4.55
CA LEU A 158 -10.96 -2.82 -3.24
C LEU A 158 -11.05 -4.15 -2.48
N MET A 159 -10.07 -4.41 -1.62
CA MET A 159 -10.09 -5.58 -0.73
C MET A 159 -11.41 -5.64 0.07
N PRO A 160 -11.99 -6.83 0.33
CA PRO A 160 -13.28 -6.95 0.99
C PRO A 160 -13.39 -6.20 2.32
N SER A 161 -12.35 -6.27 3.17
CA SER A 161 -12.29 -5.52 4.43
C SER A 161 -12.34 -4.00 4.23
N LYS A 162 -11.75 -3.49 3.15
CA LYS A 162 -11.79 -2.07 2.81
C LYS A 162 -13.17 -1.65 2.32
N ARG A 163 -13.78 -2.42 1.43
CA ARG A 163 -15.15 -2.16 0.96
C ARG A 163 -16.15 -2.13 2.10
N GLU A 164 -16.02 -3.04 3.06
CA GLU A 164 -16.87 -3.09 4.24
C GLU A 164 -16.69 -1.84 5.11
N ASN A 165 -15.46 -1.44 5.39
CA ASN A 165 -15.16 -0.23 6.15
C ASN A 165 -15.73 1.02 5.45
N TRP A 166 -15.61 1.13 4.14
CA TRP A 166 -16.17 2.23 3.37
C TRP A 166 -17.71 2.27 3.44
N ARG A 167 -18.36 1.12 3.34
CA ARG A 167 -19.83 1.01 3.42
C ARG A 167 -20.37 1.30 4.82
N SER A 168 -19.60 1.03 5.86
CA SER A 168 -20.01 1.28 7.25
C SER A 168 -19.69 2.70 7.73
N GLY A 169 -19.04 3.54 6.93
CA GLY A 169 -18.65 4.90 7.31
C GLY A 169 -17.50 4.97 8.33
N PHE A 170 -16.83 3.87 8.61
CA PHE A 170 -15.70 3.81 9.54
C PHE A 170 -14.37 4.30 8.94
N ILE A 171 -14.40 4.90 7.77
CA ILE A 171 -13.19 5.43 7.13
C ILE A 171 -12.91 6.83 7.64
N SER A 172 -11.68 7.03 8.12
CA SER A 172 -11.16 8.36 8.38
C SER A 172 -10.85 9.09 7.06
N GLN A 173 -10.96 10.40 7.06
CA GLN A 173 -10.54 11.26 5.94
C GLN A 173 -9.14 10.89 5.43
N TYR A 174 -8.20 10.66 6.33
CA TYR A 174 -6.83 10.23 6.01
C TYR A 174 -6.79 8.99 5.11
N ASN A 175 -7.62 7.99 5.39
CA ASN A 175 -7.64 6.76 4.58
C ASN A 175 -8.20 7.02 3.18
N GLY A 176 -9.24 7.85 3.03
CA GLY A 176 -9.81 8.17 1.74
C GLY A 176 -8.81 8.85 0.79
N LEU A 177 -8.10 9.87 1.28
CA LEU A 177 -7.07 10.57 0.51
C LEU A 177 -5.89 9.63 0.16
N ARG A 178 -5.49 8.78 1.09
CA ARG A 178 -4.43 7.79 0.85
C ARG A 178 -4.82 6.79 -0.26
N GLU A 179 -6.07 6.37 -0.30
CA GLU A 179 -6.55 5.42 -1.31
C GLU A 179 -6.69 6.08 -2.68
N ALA A 180 -7.10 7.34 -2.75
CA ALA A 180 -7.08 8.11 -3.99
C ALA A 180 -5.64 8.28 -4.54
N GLY A 181 -4.67 8.62 -3.68
CA GLY A 181 -3.27 8.70 -4.05
C GLY A 181 -2.69 7.36 -4.54
N ARG A 182 -3.13 6.24 -3.94
CA ARG A 182 -2.75 4.89 -4.40
C ARG A 182 -3.42 4.52 -5.72
N TYR A 183 -4.68 4.89 -5.91
CA TYR A 183 -5.35 4.74 -7.20
C TYR A 183 -4.52 5.41 -8.31
N ALA A 184 -4.11 6.67 -8.10
CA ALA A 184 -3.26 7.40 -9.02
C ALA A 184 -1.96 6.67 -9.34
N LYS A 185 -1.28 6.20 -8.29
CA LYS A 185 -0.02 5.47 -8.42
C LYS A 185 -0.19 4.23 -9.32
N TYR A 186 -1.18 3.40 -9.02
CA TYR A 186 -1.37 2.14 -9.77
C TYR A 186 -1.94 2.37 -11.17
N HIS A 187 -2.83 3.35 -11.34
CA HIS A 187 -3.29 3.76 -12.66
C HIS A 187 -2.11 4.23 -13.54
N GLY A 188 -1.22 5.05 -12.97
CA GLY A 188 0.00 5.48 -13.65
C GLY A 188 0.98 4.34 -14.00
N TYR A 189 0.87 3.18 -13.35
CA TYR A 189 1.60 1.96 -13.68
C TYR A 189 0.92 1.11 -14.77
N GLY A 190 -0.26 1.50 -15.23
CA GLY A 190 -0.99 0.80 -16.30
C GLY A 190 -1.95 -0.28 -15.83
N TYR A 191 -2.26 -0.36 -14.51
CA TYR A 191 -3.29 -1.28 -14.03
C TYR A 191 -4.69 -0.81 -14.41
N ASP A 192 -5.57 -1.75 -14.78
CA ASP A 192 -7.00 -1.48 -14.89
C ASP A 192 -7.64 -1.41 -13.50
N LEU A 193 -8.10 -0.22 -13.13
CA LEU A 193 -8.68 0.09 -11.82
C LEU A 193 -10.16 0.50 -11.92
N SER A 194 -10.86 0.15 -13.01
CA SER A 194 -12.24 0.55 -13.22
C SER A 194 -13.16 0.12 -12.06
N SER A 195 -13.03 -1.11 -11.57
CA SER A 195 -13.79 -1.59 -10.40
C SER A 195 -13.43 -0.88 -9.09
N VAL A 196 -12.16 -0.44 -8.92
CA VAL A 196 -11.74 0.37 -7.77
C VAL A 196 -12.36 1.75 -7.82
N LYS A 197 -12.45 2.36 -9.01
CA LYS A 197 -13.08 3.67 -9.21
C LYS A 197 -14.50 3.69 -8.69
N ASP A 198 -15.31 2.68 -9.04
CA ASP A 198 -16.70 2.57 -8.59
C ASP A 198 -16.80 2.41 -7.06
N ASP A 199 -15.92 1.62 -6.46
CA ASP A 199 -15.85 1.46 -5.01
C ASP A 199 -15.50 2.78 -4.32
N LEU A 200 -14.53 3.54 -4.84
CA LEU A 200 -14.12 4.83 -4.28
C LEU A 200 -15.27 5.85 -4.34
N ILE A 201 -15.95 5.98 -5.48
CA ILE A 201 -17.12 6.86 -5.63
C ILE A 201 -18.19 6.52 -4.60
N THR A 202 -18.57 5.24 -4.53
CA THR A 202 -19.57 4.77 -3.56
C THR A 202 -19.13 5.08 -2.13
N GLY A 203 -17.87 4.83 -1.80
CA GLY A 203 -17.31 5.07 -0.48
C GLY A 203 -17.33 6.54 -0.07
N TYR A 204 -16.95 7.44 -0.96
CA TYR A 204 -16.98 8.89 -0.67
C TYR A 204 -18.40 9.38 -0.38
N HIS A 205 -19.41 8.93 -1.13
CA HIS A 205 -20.80 9.27 -0.86
C HIS A 205 -21.28 8.77 0.51
N VAL A 206 -20.92 7.53 0.88
CA VAL A 206 -21.28 6.96 2.19
C VAL A 206 -20.62 7.72 3.32
N VAL A 207 -19.32 8.02 3.22
CA VAL A 207 -18.56 8.72 4.27
C VAL A 207 -19.07 10.16 4.42
N SER A 208 -19.33 10.85 3.32
CA SER A 208 -19.91 12.19 3.33
C SER A 208 -21.28 12.22 4.03
N ALA A 209 -22.19 11.30 3.66
CA ALA A 209 -23.49 11.19 4.30
C ALA A 209 -23.40 10.93 5.81
N TYR A 210 -22.44 10.07 6.25
CA TYR A 210 -22.20 9.77 7.65
C TYR A 210 -21.71 11.00 8.42
N HIS A 211 -20.76 11.74 7.87
CA HIS A 211 -20.22 12.94 8.53
C HIS A 211 -21.26 14.07 8.61
N ARG A 212 -22.11 14.23 7.62
CA ARG A 212 -23.23 15.21 7.66
C ARG A 212 -24.28 14.89 8.72
N ALA A 213 -24.51 13.62 9.01
CA ALA A 213 -25.43 13.20 10.08
C ALA A 213 -24.85 13.45 11.48
N SER A 214 -23.58 13.84 11.61
CA SER A 214 -22.92 14.11 12.89
C SER A 214 -23.19 15.54 13.36
N PHE A 215 -23.39 15.74 14.68
CA PHE A 215 -23.53 17.06 15.31
C PHE A 215 -22.17 17.77 15.54
N ASP A 216 -21.07 17.17 15.19
CA ASP A 216 -19.72 17.69 15.38
C ASP A 216 -19.34 18.58 14.19
N LYS A 217 -18.98 19.86 14.45
CA LYS A 217 -18.62 20.84 13.41
C LYS A 217 -17.44 20.39 12.55
N ASP A 218 -16.44 19.73 13.17
CA ASP A 218 -15.28 19.26 12.42
C ASP A 218 -15.67 18.15 11.44
N LYS A 219 -16.67 17.33 11.81
CA LYS A 219 -17.21 16.31 10.91
C LYS A 219 -18.06 16.87 9.78
N HIS A 220 -18.73 18.01 9.98
CA HIS A 220 -19.42 18.70 8.89
C HIS A 220 -18.42 19.26 7.87
N LEU A 221 -17.34 19.87 8.32
CA LEU A 221 -16.26 20.33 7.44
C LEU A 221 -15.68 19.16 6.63
N LEU A 222 -15.46 18.01 7.28
CA LEU A 222 -15.02 16.79 6.60
C LEU A 222 -16.03 16.29 5.55
N ALA A 223 -17.34 16.37 5.85
CA ALA A 223 -18.38 16.01 4.88
C ALA A 223 -18.33 16.89 3.63
N ASP A 224 -18.14 18.20 3.80
CA ASP A 224 -18.04 19.14 2.69
C ASP A 224 -16.80 18.88 1.82
N ILE A 225 -15.68 18.50 2.43
CA ILE A 225 -14.48 18.06 1.71
C ILE A 225 -14.76 16.78 0.91
N TYR A 226 -15.42 15.78 1.51
CA TYR A 226 -15.77 14.54 0.82
C TYR A 226 -16.75 14.77 -0.32
N ASP A 227 -17.69 15.69 -0.19
CA ASP A 227 -18.63 16.00 -1.25
C ASP A 227 -17.95 16.65 -2.45
N LYS A 228 -17.02 17.57 -2.22
CA LYS A 228 -16.23 18.14 -3.31
C LYS A 228 -15.37 17.09 -4.00
N LEU A 229 -14.75 16.18 -3.22
CA LEU A 229 -14.04 15.05 -3.79
C LEU A 229 -14.95 14.13 -4.61
N ALA A 230 -16.16 13.88 -4.11
CA ALA A 230 -17.15 13.05 -4.81
C ALA A 230 -17.68 13.73 -6.10
N GLU A 231 -17.83 15.05 -6.12
CA GLU A 231 -18.16 15.81 -7.33
C GLU A 231 -17.08 15.66 -8.39
N HIS A 232 -15.81 15.82 -8.03
CA HIS A 232 -14.69 15.58 -8.93
C HIS A 232 -14.63 14.14 -9.44
N ILE A 233 -14.85 13.17 -8.57
CA ILE A 233 -14.87 11.75 -8.92
C ILE A 233 -16.02 11.42 -9.87
N SER A 234 -17.24 11.96 -9.64
CA SER A 234 -18.41 11.73 -10.48
C SER A 234 -18.32 12.38 -11.86
N LEU A 235 -17.60 13.49 -12.00
CA LEU A 235 -17.37 14.21 -13.26
C LEU A 235 -16.30 13.58 -14.18
N GLY A 236 -15.73 12.45 -13.80
CA GLY A 236 -14.74 11.74 -14.62
C GLY A 236 -13.28 12.13 -14.33
N ASP A 237 -13.05 13.06 -13.41
CA ASP A 237 -11.74 13.63 -13.10
C ASP A 237 -10.98 12.94 -11.98
N ILE A 238 -11.28 11.64 -11.73
CA ILE A 238 -10.48 10.88 -10.75
C ILE A 238 -9.00 10.84 -11.17
N ASP A 239 -8.73 10.82 -12.46
CA ASP A 239 -7.39 10.81 -13.01
C ASP A 239 -6.68 12.17 -12.82
N GLU A 240 -7.40 13.29 -12.96
CA GLU A 240 -6.88 14.62 -12.67
C GLU A 240 -6.66 14.83 -11.16
N LEU A 241 -7.62 14.41 -10.33
CA LEU A 241 -7.49 14.40 -8.88
C LEU A 241 -6.29 13.56 -8.45
N ALA A 242 -6.17 12.38 -9.04
CA ALA A 242 -5.09 11.45 -8.84
C ALA A 242 -3.73 12.07 -9.20
N GLU A 243 -3.62 12.76 -10.32
CA GLU A 243 -2.39 13.43 -10.74
C GLU A 243 -2.01 14.58 -9.80
N ARG A 244 -2.99 15.37 -9.33
CA ARG A 244 -2.76 16.41 -8.32
C ARG A 244 -2.23 15.82 -7.02
N TYR A 245 -2.78 14.71 -6.53
CA TYR A 245 -2.33 14.06 -5.29
C TYR A 245 -1.00 13.31 -5.42
N ARG A 246 -0.59 12.93 -6.62
CA ARG A 246 0.69 12.26 -6.87
C ARG A 246 1.89 13.15 -6.62
N THR A 247 1.75 14.46 -6.77
CA THR A 247 2.82 15.46 -6.65
C THR A 247 2.90 16.13 -5.28
N LEU A 248 1.89 15.94 -4.42
CA LEU A 248 1.75 16.63 -3.13
C LEU A 248 1.90 15.65 -1.97
N ASP A 249 2.50 16.11 -0.89
CA ASP A 249 2.39 15.38 0.37
C ASP A 249 0.97 15.54 0.96
N PHE A 250 0.66 14.78 2.00
CA PHE A 250 -0.69 14.79 2.58
C PHE A 250 -1.12 16.17 3.11
N LYS A 251 -0.17 16.92 3.68
CA LYS A 251 -0.42 18.25 4.26
C LYS A 251 -0.74 19.25 3.16
N ASP A 252 0.06 19.25 2.11
CA ASP A 252 -0.11 20.14 0.95
C ASP A 252 -1.42 19.83 0.21
N SER A 253 -1.80 18.55 0.12
CA SER A 253 -3.09 18.13 -0.43
C SER A 253 -4.27 18.65 0.39
N LEU A 254 -4.18 18.61 1.70
CA LEU A 254 -5.22 19.10 2.60
C LEU A 254 -5.35 20.64 2.52
N GLU A 255 -4.24 21.36 2.49
CA GLU A 255 -4.21 22.82 2.36
C GLU A 255 -4.83 23.26 1.02
N LEU A 256 -4.54 22.58 -0.08
CA LEU A 256 -5.11 22.87 -1.40
C LEU A 256 -6.62 22.59 -1.47
N ILE A 257 -7.11 21.55 -0.81
CA ILE A 257 -8.54 21.27 -0.67
C ILE A 257 -9.20 22.37 0.14
N LEU A 258 -8.62 22.78 1.26
CA LEU A 258 -9.16 23.85 2.10
C LEU A 258 -9.18 25.19 1.36
N GLU A 259 -8.14 25.56 0.63
CA GLU A 259 -8.09 26.77 -0.22
C GLU A 259 -9.12 26.73 -1.35
N SER A 260 -9.46 25.57 -1.89
CA SER A 260 -10.51 25.42 -2.91
C SER A 260 -11.93 25.52 -2.35
N LEU A 261 -12.07 25.54 -1.00
CA LEU A 261 -13.34 25.65 -0.27
C LEU A 261 -13.69 27.12 0.04
N GLU A 262 -12.72 28.05 -0.03
CA GLU A 262 -12.92 29.50 0.08
C GLU A 262 -13.32 30.13 -1.27
#